data_f5fcaf50054c28a5a4bd9437cbc67351
#
_entry.id   f5fcaf50054c28a5a4bd9437cbc67351
#
_cell.length_a   1.000
_cell.length_b   1.000
_cell.length_c   1.000
_cell.angle_alpha   90.00
_cell.angle_beta   90.00
_cell.angle_gamma   90.00
#
_symmetry.space_group_name_H-M   'P 1'
#
loop_
_entity.id
_entity.type
_entity.pdbx_description
1 polymer ?
#
loop_
_entity_poly.entity_id
_entity_poly.type
_entity_poly.pdbx_seq_one_letter_code
_entity_poly.pdbx_strand_id
1 'polypeptide(L)'
;AELISVGTEILMGNILNSNARYLAEKCASLGLDMYYQVTVGDNYERMMSVVKTALGRSDIIIVTGGLGPTEDDLTKEVCAEAMGMELEEDPHTRACLEAFFKNNIYKEIPENNWKMITIPHGSVVLDNPNGMAPGLIMEKNGKTAILLPGPPNELYPLFEGQVFPYLEKRQNSQLVSHMVKICGYGESQVEDKILDLIDKQTNPTIATYAKTAEVQVRLTAKASTREEGEALIAPVMAELFARFGDCIFTTEEDVTLEMAVVDLFTEEASDYGNCRVL
;
A
#
# COMPACT_ATOMS: atom_id res chain seq x y z
N ALA A 1 4.83 -0.80 -10.54
CA ALA A 1 5.03 0.34 -9.64
C ALA A 1 6.24 0.13 -8.75
N GLU A 2 6.78 1.19 -8.19
CA GLU A 2 7.88 1.18 -7.20
C GLU A 2 7.58 2.17 -6.09
N LEU A 3 7.87 1.79 -4.85
CA LEU A 3 7.67 2.61 -3.67
C LEU A 3 9.02 3.14 -3.16
N ILE A 4 9.09 4.44 -2.91
CA ILE A 4 10.24 5.12 -2.32
C ILE A 4 9.81 5.80 -1.03
N SER A 5 10.40 5.40 0.09
CA SER A 5 10.20 6.04 1.39
C SER A 5 11.38 6.95 1.69
N VAL A 6 11.11 8.23 1.87
CA VAL A 6 12.12 9.25 2.20
C VAL A 6 12.02 9.56 3.69
N GLY A 7 13.13 9.42 4.38
CA GLY A 7 13.24 9.74 5.81
C GLY A 7 14.43 9.03 6.45
N THR A 8 15.33 9.80 7.03
CA THR A 8 16.50 9.30 7.74
C THR A 8 16.11 8.51 8.99
N GLU A 9 15.01 8.87 9.66
CA GLU A 9 14.48 8.19 10.84
C GLU A 9 14.00 6.76 10.52
N ILE A 10 13.52 6.52 9.29
CA ILE A 10 13.12 5.20 8.80
C ILE A 10 14.38 4.33 8.62
N LEU A 11 15.42 4.88 7.99
CA LEU A 11 16.70 4.18 7.80
C LEU A 11 17.36 3.80 9.10
N MET A 12 17.27 4.68 10.10
CA MET A 12 17.86 4.44 11.43
C MET A 12 17.01 3.50 12.30
N GLY A 13 15.84 3.07 11.85
CA GLY A 13 14.94 2.21 12.60
C GLY A 13 14.25 2.89 13.77
N ASN A 14 14.24 4.22 13.82
CA ASN A 14 13.56 4.98 14.88
C ASN A 14 12.04 4.85 14.79
N ILE A 15 11.52 4.65 13.57
CA ILE A 15 10.10 4.40 13.31
C ILE A 15 9.93 3.23 12.34
N LEU A 16 8.79 2.54 12.45
CA LEU A 16 8.39 1.52 11.47
C LEU A 16 7.87 2.18 10.20
N ASN A 17 8.27 1.64 9.05
CA ASN A 17 7.76 2.07 7.74
C ASN A 17 6.34 1.50 7.49
N SER A 18 5.36 1.97 8.27
CA SER A 18 3.96 1.55 8.13
C SER A 18 3.33 2.01 6.82
N ASN A 19 3.79 3.15 6.27
CA ASN A 19 3.33 3.65 4.98
C ASN A 19 3.66 2.69 3.83
N ALA A 20 4.87 2.11 3.85
CA ALA A 20 5.26 1.16 2.81
C ALA A 20 4.38 -0.09 2.81
N ARG A 21 4.06 -0.62 3.99
CA ARG A 21 3.12 -1.73 4.13
C ARG A 21 1.74 -1.37 3.60
N TYR A 22 1.18 -0.26 4.07
CA TYR A 22 -0.15 0.21 3.67
C TYR A 22 -0.26 0.41 2.15
N LEU A 23 0.69 1.12 1.55
CA LEU A 23 0.71 1.38 0.12
C LEU A 23 0.89 0.10 -0.71
N ALA A 24 1.71 -0.85 -0.22
CA ALA A 24 1.87 -2.14 -0.89
C ALA A 24 0.56 -2.95 -0.90
N GLU A 25 -0.17 -2.99 0.22
CA GLU A 25 -1.48 -3.63 0.31
C GLU A 25 -2.50 -2.98 -0.64
N LYS A 26 -2.52 -1.64 -0.70
CA LYS A 26 -3.41 -0.88 -1.60
C LYS A 26 -3.04 -1.02 -3.09
N CYS A 27 -1.77 -0.96 -3.41
CA CYS A 27 -1.30 -1.19 -4.79
C CYS A 27 -1.62 -2.62 -5.26
N ALA A 28 -1.45 -3.61 -4.38
CA ALA A 28 -1.82 -4.98 -4.68
C ALA A 28 -3.34 -5.11 -4.93
N SER A 29 -4.19 -4.44 -4.14
CA SER A 29 -5.65 -4.46 -4.37
C SER A 29 -6.05 -3.81 -5.69
N LEU A 30 -5.27 -2.84 -6.18
CA LEU A 30 -5.46 -2.21 -7.49
C LEU A 30 -4.87 -3.02 -8.65
N GLY A 31 -4.22 -4.15 -8.41
CA GLY A 31 -3.56 -4.92 -9.46
C GLY A 31 -2.26 -4.32 -9.97
N LEU A 32 -1.66 -3.41 -9.22
CA LEU A 32 -0.37 -2.83 -9.53
C LEU A 32 0.76 -3.77 -9.12
N ASP A 33 1.52 -4.26 -10.09
CA ASP A 33 2.72 -5.04 -9.81
C ASP A 33 3.77 -4.17 -9.14
N MET A 34 4.21 -4.57 -7.94
CA MET A 34 5.24 -3.87 -7.17
C MET A 34 6.43 -4.80 -6.93
N TYR A 35 7.57 -4.51 -7.56
CA TYR A 35 8.78 -5.33 -7.44
C TYR A 35 9.84 -4.71 -6.55
N TYR A 36 9.77 -3.42 -6.30
CA TYR A 36 10.79 -2.69 -5.55
C TYR A 36 10.19 -1.77 -4.52
N GLN A 37 10.75 -1.83 -3.31
CA GLN A 37 10.55 -0.86 -2.25
C GLN A 37 11.92 -0.39 -1.78
N VAL A 38 12.13 0.91 -1.78
CA VAL A 38 13.41 1.54 -1.42
C VAL A 38 13.18 2.55 -0.32
N THR A 39 14.05 2.55 0.69
CA THR A 39 14.11 3.62 1.69
C THR A 39 15.38 4.41 1.48
N VAL A 40 15.28 5.73 1.46
CA VAL A 40 16.39 6.66 1.28
C VAL A 40 16.31 7.78 2.32
N GLY A 41 17.46 8.20 2.85
CA GLY A 41 17.53 9.36 3.76
C GLY A 41 17.45 10.68 3.01
N ASP A 42 17.23 11.75 3.76
CA ASP A 42 17.04 13.13 3.30
C ASP A 42 18.35 13.73 2.76
N ASN A 43 18.72 13.30 1.56
CA ASN A 43 19.93 13.76 0.87
C ASN A 43 19.68 13.82 -0.64
N TYR A 44 19.90 14.97 -1.23
CA TYR A 44 19.61 15.25 -2.63
C TYR A 44 20.21 14.24 -3.61
N GLU A 45 21.52 13.96 -3.53
CA GLU A 45 22.19 13.09 -4.49
C GLU A 45 21.70 11.64 -4.41
N ARG A 46 21.50 11.14 -3.18
CA ARG A 46 20.98 9.78 -2.96
C ARG A 46 19.54 9.66 -3.45
N MET A 47 18.70 10.64 -3.13
CA MET A 47 17.30 10.67 -3.61
C MET A 47 17.26 10.74 -5.13
N MET A 48 18.06 11.61 -5.76
CA MET A 48 18.15 11.72 -7.22
C MET A 48 18.55 10.40 -7.87
N SER A 49 19.54 9.71 -7.31
CA SER A 49 19.98 8.41 -7.81
C SER A 49 18.86 7.35 -7.72
N VAL A 50 18.15 7.30 -6.59
CA VAL A 50 17.05 6.36 -6.38
C VAL A 50 15.88 6.67 -7.32
N VAL A 51 15.45 7.94 -7.40
CA VAL A 51 14.33 8.38 -8.25
C VAL A 51 14.62 8.11 -9.73
N LYS A 52 15.83 8.45 -10.23
CA LYS A 52 16.22 8.15 -11.62
C LYS A 52 16.23 6.66 -11.92
N THR A 53 16.73 5.85 -10.98
CA THR A 53 16.73 4.38 -11.13
C THR A 53 15.29 3.84 -11.20
N ALA A 54 14.42 4.30 -10.30
CA ALA A 54 13.03 3.90 -10.25
C ALA A 54 12.27 4.31 -11.53
N LEU A 55 12.42 5.55 -11.99
CA LEU A 55 11.82 6.04 -13.26
C LEU A 55 12.33 5.26 -14.49
N GLY A 56 13.57 4.75 -14.44
CA GLY A 56 14.13 3.95 -15.53
C GLY A 56 13.51 2.55 -15.68
N ARG A 57 12.94 1.98 -14.59
CA ARG A 57 12.45 0.60 -14.59
C ARG A 57 10.97 0.44 -14.24
N SER A 58 10.34 1.47 -13.70
CA SER A 58 8.93 1.47 -13.30
C SER A 58 8.13 2.54 -14.03
N ASP A 59 6.86 2.27 -14.32
CA ASP A 59 5.96 3.24 -14.98
C ASP A 59 5.34 4.19 -13.95
N ILE A 60 5.16 3.70 -12.72
CA ILE A 60 4.61 4.48 -11.61
C ILE A 60 5.60 4.39 -10.44
N ILE A 61 5.99 5.54 -9.90
CA ILE A 61 6.69 5.62 -8.62
C ILE A 61 5.80 6.33 -7.60
N ILE A 62 5.75 5.81 -6.39
CA ILE A 62 5.07 6.44 -5.25
C ILE A 62 6.14 6.81 -4.24
N VAL A 63 6.26 8.10 -3.96
CA VAL A 63 7.30 8.64 -3.06
C VAL A 63 6.60 9.21 -1.82
N THR A 64 7.03 8.81 -0.64
CA THR A 64 6.46 9.26 0.63
C THR A 64 7.49 9.97 1.48
N GLY A 65 7.10 11.09 2.09
CA GLY A 65 7.99 11.92 2.93
C GLY A 65 8.71 13.02 2.15
N GLY A 66 9.36 13.92 2.86
CA GLY A 66 10.17 15.02 2.31
C GLY A 66 9.38 16.07 1.53
N LEU A 67 8.11 16.34 1.88
CA LEU A 67 7.25 17.36 1.27
C LEU A 67 7.03 18.58 2.17
N GLY A 68 7.60 18.59 3.36
CA GLY A 68 7.45 19.67 4.33
C GLY A 68 8.24 20.93 3.94
N PRO A 69 8.28 21.92 4.87
CA PRO A 69 8.89 23.21 4.62
C PRO A 69 10.39 23.27 4.96
N THR A 70 10.97 22.20 5.52
CA THR A 70 12.37 22.24 5.98
C THR A 70 13.36 22.12 4.83
N GLU A 71 14.62 22.48 5.07
CA GLU A 71 15.65 22.46 4.03
C GLU A 71 15.97 21.06 3.50
N ASP A 72 15.76 20.05 4.32
CA ASP A 72 15.94 18.64 3.99
C ASP A 72 14.71 17.99 3.32
N ASP A 73 13.57 18.67 3.27
CA ASP A 73 12.40 18.27 2.49
C ASP A 73 12.63 18.55 1.00
N LEU A 74 13.19 17.61 0.27
CA LEU A 74 13.64 17.79 -1.12
C LEU A 74 12.90 16.90 -2.14
N THR A 75 11.92 16.13 -1.71
CA THR A 75 11.26 15.12 -2.54
C THR A 75 10.66 15.70 -3.82
N LYS A 76 9.98 16.83 -3.71
CA LYS A 76 9.33 17.51 -4.81
C LYS A 76 10.33 18.02 -5.83
N GLU A 77 11.38 18.70 -5.35
CA GLU A 77 12.44 19.27 -6.18
C GLU A 77 13.21 18.19 -6.94
N VAL A 78 13.57 17.11 -6.24
CA VAL A 78 14.28 15.97 -6.82
C VAL A 78 13.45 15.26 -7.87
N CYS A 79 12.17 15.01 -7.60
CA CYS A 79 11.29 14.36 -8.57
C CYS A 79 11.02 15.26 -9.78
N ALA A 80 10.82 16.56 -9.57
CA ALA A 80 10.66 17.53 -10.67
C ALA A 80 11.88 17.54 -11.59
N GLU A 81 13.07 17.66 -11.02
CA GLU A 81 14.32 17.66 -11.79
C GLU A 81 14.55 16.32 -12.51
N ALA A 82 14.35 15.19 -11.83
CA ALA A 82 14.51 13.86 -12.42
C ALA A 82 13.57 13.63 -13.61
N MET A 83 12.36 14.20 -13.56
CA MET A 83 11.38 14.17 -14.65
C MET A 83 11.55 15.34 -15.63
N GLY A 84 12.46 16.29 -15.39
CA GLY A 84 12.68 17.48 -16.21
C GLY A 84 11.46 18.41 -16.24
N MET A 85 10.78 18.58 -15.10
CA MET A 85 9.64 19.50 -14.92
C MET A 85 10.12 20.77 -14.21
N GLU A 86 9.65 21.91 -14.69
CA GLU A 86 9.94 23.20 -14.04
C GLU A 86 9.03 23.41 -12.83
N LEU A 87 9.54 24.10 -11.82
CA LEU A 87 8.78 24.45 -10.63
C LEU A 87 8.16 25.83 -10.80
N GLU A 88 6.90 25.98 -10.42
CA GLU A 88 6.18 27.25 -10.45
C GLU A 88 5.33 27.42 -9.18
N GLU A 89 5.01 28.67 -8.86
CA GLU A 89 4.07 28.95 -7.77
C GLU A 89 2.64 28.59 -8.18
N ASP A 90 1.96 27.81 -7.35
CA ASP A 90 0.57 27.44 -7.54
C ASP A 90 -0.37 28.31 -6.70
N PRO A 91 -1.27 29.08 -7.34
CA PRO A 91 -2.20 29.96 -6.62
C PRO A 91 -3.15 29.20 -5.70
N HIS A 92 -3.54 27.96 -6.04
CA HIS A 92 -4.41 27.15 -5.21
C HIS A 92 -3.70 26.73 -3.92
N THR A 93 -2.50 26.16 -4.05
CA THR A 93 -1.66 25.76 -2.89
C THR A 93 -1.35 26.97 -1.99
N ARG A 94 -1.06 28.15 -2.59
CA ARG A 94 -0.88 29.40 -1.84
C ARG A 94 -2.11 29.72 -1.02
N ALA A 95 -3.31 29.70 -1.62
CA ALA A 95 -4.54 30.01 -0.93
C ALA A 95 -4.85 29.01 0.21
N CYS A 96 -4.56 27.73 -0.01
CA CYS A 96 -4.69 26.68 1.01
C CYS A 96 -3.76 26.93 2.21
N LEU A 97 -2.49 27.27 1.95
CA LEU A 97 -1.50 27.59 2.98
C LEU A 97 -1.93 28.82 3.80
N GLU A 98 -2.32 29.89 3.13
CA GLU A 98 -2.80 31.12 3.78
C GLU A 98 -4.06 30.86 4.64
N ALA A 99 -5.00 30.05 4.13
CA ALA A 99 -6.21 29.66 4.87
C ALA A 99 -5.87 28.80 6.10
N PHE A 100 -4.91 27.89 5.99
CA PHE A 100 -4.46 27.07 7.11
C PHE A 100 -3.93 27.92 8.25
N PHE A 101 -3.04 28.87 7.98
CA PHE A 101 -2.46 29.74 9.01
C PHE A 101 -3.48 30.75 9.57
N LYS A 102 -4.39 31.26 8.73
CA LYS A 102 -5.45 32.15 9.18
C LYS A 102 -6.37 31.52 10.22
N ASN A 103 -6.61 30.21 10.09
CA ASN A 103 -7.48 29.44 10.96
C ASN A 103 -6.75 28.78 12.14
N ASN A 104 -5.42 28.91 12.20
CA ASN A 104 -4.58 28.32 13.24
C ASN A 104 -4.24 29.33 14.35
N ILE A 105 -3.68 28.82 15.46
CA ILE A 105 -3.17 29.64 16.58
C ILE A 105 -2.00 30.52 16.13
N TYR A 106 -1.19 30.01 15.18
CA TYR A 106 -0.06 30.73 14.59
C TYR A 106 -0.54 31.53 13.39
N LYS A 107 -0.66 32.85 13.54
CA LYS A 107 -1.19 33.73 12.49
C LYS A 107 -0.14 34.15 11.42
N GLU A 108 1.12 33.98 11.70
CA GLU A 108 2.20 34.32 10.79
C GLU A 108 2.71 33.07 10.09
N ILE A 109 2.84 33.14 8.77
CA ILE A 109 3.41 32.07 7.95
C ILE A 109 4.93 32.19 8.02
N PRO A 110 5.66 31.18 8.58
CA PRO A 110 7.12 31.19 8.56
C PRO A 110 7.65 31.20 7.12
N GLU A 111 8.77 31.88 6.89
CA GLU A 111 9.33 32.10 5.55
C GLU A 111 9.57 30.77 4.80
N ASN A 112 10.05 29.76 5.49
CA ASN A 112 10.31 28.44 4.88
C ASN A 112 9.05 27.72 4.40
N ASN A 113 7.86 28.06 4.92
CA ASN A 113 6.62 27.42 4.49
C ASN A 113 6.22 27.81 3.06
N TRP A 114 6.71 28.95 2.56
CA TRP A 114 6.47 29.36 1.18
C TRP A 114 7.07 28.40 0.14
N LYS A 115 8.04 27.58 0.53
CA LYS A 115 8.54 26.49 -0.31
C LYS A 115 7.43 25.53 -0.77
N MET A 116 6.40 25.30 0.04
CA MET A 116 5.33 24.35 -0.24
C MET A 116 4.39 24.80 -1.37
N ILE A 117 4.30 26.11 -1.66
CA ILE A 117 3.43 26.61 -2.74
C ILE A 117 4.02 26.42 -4.13
N THR A 118 5.31 26.09 -4.22
CA THR A 118 5.97 25.84 -5.48
C THR A 118 5.79 24.38 -5.87
N ILE A 119 5.18 24.12 -7.02
CA ILE A 119 4.88 22.77 -7.51
C ILE A 119 5.45 22.56 -8.94
N PRO A 120 5.65 21.31 -9.37
CA PRO A 120 6.05 21.03 -10.75
C PRO A 120 4.94 21.41 -11.72
N HIS A 121 5.27 22.13 -12.78
CA HIS A 121 4.33 22.62 -13.80
C HIS A 121 3.49 21.49 -14.39
N GLY A 122 2.18 21.67 -14.40
CA GLY A 122 1.22 20.68 -14.91
C GLY A 122 0.94 19.49 -13.99
N SER A 123 1.42 19.53 -12.74
CA SER A 123 1.07 18.50 -11.74
C SER A 123 -0.38 18.64 -11.29
N VAL A 124 -0.97 17.52 -10.91
CA VAL A 124 -2.24 17.50 -10.18
C VAL A 124 -1.94 17.67 -8.68
N VAL A 125 -2.48 18.73 -8.08
CA VAL A 125 -2.38 18.99 -6.64
C VAL A 125 -3.41 18.12 -5.92
N LEU A 126 -2.97 17.41 -4.90
CA LEU A 126 -3.81 16.59 -4.02
C LEU A 126 -3.96 17.33 -2.69
N ASP A 127 -5.14 17.85 -2.43
CA ASP A 127 -5.41 18.62 -1.22
C ASP A 127 -5.28 17.75 0.03
N ASN A 128 -4.46 18.21 0.98
CA ASN A 128 -4.22 17.53 2.24
C ASN A 128 -5.14 18.05 3.33
N PRO A 129 -6.20 17.31 3.72
CA PRO A 129 -7.15 17.79 4.71
C PRO A 129 -6.58 17.81 6.14
N ASN A 130 -5.49 17.10 6.40
CA ASN A 130 -4.92 16.89 7.72
C ASN A 130 -3.54 17.52 7.93
N GLY A 131 -3.01 18.20 6.91
CA GLY A 131 -1.70 18.83 6.94
C GLY A 131 -1.56 20.02 6.00
N MET A 132 -0.36 20.60 5.94
CA MET A 132 -0.07 21.75 5.08
C MET A 132 0.52 21.36 3.72
N ALA A 133 1.33 20.31 3.69
CA ALA A 133 2.00 19.89 2.48
C ALA A 133 1.02 19.12 1.58
N PRO A 134 0.73 19.60 0.36
CA PRO A 134 -0.11 18.87 -0.57
C PRO A 134 0.61 17.60 -1.07
N GLY A 135 -0.15 16.60 -1.48
CA GLY A 135 0.39 15.56 -2.35
C GLY A 135 0.40 16.04 -3.80
N LEU A 136 1.12 15.34 -4.65
CA LEU A 136 1.25 15.70 -6.07
C LEU A 136 1.18 14.45 -6.95
N ILE A 137 0.53 14.57 -8.11
CA ILE A 137 0.68 13.60 -9.20
C ILE A 137 1.34 14.32 -10.37
N MET A 138 2.49 13.80 -10.76
CA MET A 138 3.33 14.31 -11.82
C MET A 138 3.33 13.31 -12.98
N GLU A 139 3.06 13.77 -14.18
CA GLU A 139 3.05 12.92 -15.38
C GLU A 139 3.93 13.50 -16.48
N LYS A 140 4.86 12.69 -16.96
CA LYS A 140 5.71 13.07 -18.10
C LYS A 140 6.27 11.83 -18.81
N ASN A 141 6.25 11.86 -20.13
CA ASN A 141 6.84 10.81 -20.97
C ASN A 141 6.37 9.39 -20.65
N GLY A 142 5.09 9.22 -20.30
CA GLY A 142 4.53 7.92 -19.93
C GLY A 142 4.89 7.43 -18.53
N LYS A 143 5.60 8.25 -17.74
CA LYS A 143 5.92 7.97 -16.34
C LYS A 143 5.04 8.79 -15.41
N THR A 144 4.69 8.22 -14.28
CA THR A 144 3.90 8.86 -13.22
C THR A 144 4.68 8.84 -11.92
N ALA A 145 4.84 10.00 -11.28
CA ALA A 145 5.33 10.09 -9.92
C ALA A 145 4.23 10.64 -9.01
N ILE A 146 3.92 9.91 -7.95
CA ILE A 146 2.91 10.27 -6.95
C ILE A 146 3.66 10.60 -5.66
N LEU A 147 3.58 11.84 -5.21
CA LEU A 147 4.26 12.31 -4.02
C LEU A 147 3.24 12.46 -2.89
N LEU A 148 3.53 11.86 -1.74
CA LEU A 148 2.65 11.82 -0.59
C LEU A 148 3.38 12.27 0.68
N PRO A 149 2.68 12.93 1.64
CA PRO A 149 3.28 13.31 2.91
C PRO A 149 3.75 12.11 3.73
N GLY A 150 4.66 12.33 4.66
CA GLY A 150 5.21 11.29 5.54
C GLY A 150 4.24 10.81 6.63
N PRO A 151 3.54 11.69 7.37
CA PRO A 151 2.68 11.27 8.47
C PRO A 151 1.51 10.39 7.99
N PRO A 152 1.28 9.20 8.61
CA PRO A 152 0.19 8.28 8.19
C PRO A 152 -1.21 8.90 8.24
N ASN A 153 -1.47 9.78 9.23
CA ASN A 153 -2.75 10.48 9.37
C ASN A 153 -3.05 11.48 8.23
N GLU A 154 -2.02 11.89 7.49
CA GLU A 154 -2.12 12.71 6.28
C GLU A 154 -2.18 11.83 5.03
N LEU A 155 -1.25 10.88 4.94
CA LEU A 155 -1.08 10.02 3.78
C LEU A 155 -2.31 9.15 3.49
N TYR A 156 -2.85 8.47 4.52
CA TYR A 156 -3.93 7.49 4.29
C TYR A 156 -5.20 8.13 3.73
N PRO A 157 -5.76 9.22 4.32
CA PRO A 157 -6.93 9.87 3.76
C PRO A 157 -6.70 10.46 2.36
N LEU A 158 -5.49 10.99 2.12
CA LEU A 158 -5.12 11.55 0.84
C LEU A 158 -5.03 10.45 -0.24
N PHE A 159 -4.41 9.33 0.10
CA PHE A 159 -4.33 8.18 -0.81
C PHE A 159 -5.72 7.62 -1.14
N GLU A 160 -6.54 7.31 -0.13
CA GLU A 160 -7.89 6.74 -0.34
C GLU A 160 -8.81 7.68 -1.12
N GLY A 161 -8.79 8.97 -0.79
CA GLY A 161 -9.71 9.93 -1.38
C GLY A 161 -9.34 10.38 -2.79
N GLN A 162 -8.05 10.40 -3.12
CA GLN A 162 -7.60 11.03 -4.37
C GLN A 162 -6.69 10.14 -5.22
N VAL A 163 -5.72 9.43 -4.62
CA VAL A 163 -4.77 8.60 -5.38
C VAL A 163 -5.39 7.27 -5.80
N PHE A 164 -6.11 6.61 -4.90
CA PHE A 164 -6.74 5.33 -5.19
C PHE A 164 -7.72 5.43 -6.38
N PRO A 165 -8.69 6.39 -6.41
CA PRO A 165 -9.58 6.55 -7.55
C PRO A 165 -8.84 6.96 -8.85
N TYR A 166 -7.74 7.70 -8.73
CA TYR A 166 -6.92 8.06 -9.89
C TYR A 166 -6.23 6.85 -10.50
N LEU A 167 -5.67 5.97 -9.66
CA LEU A 167 -5.02 4.74 -10.10
C LEU A 167 -6.05 3.72 -10.61
N GLU A 168 -7.18 3.57 -9.93
CA GLU A 168 -8.27 2.67 -10.31
C GLU A 168 -8.79 2.94 -11.73
N LYS A 169 -9.00 4.20 -12.08
CA LYS A 169 -9.45 4.60 -13.43
C LYS A 169 -8.46 4.24 -14.55
N ARG A 170 -7.21 3.96 -14.22
CA ARG A 170 -6.15 3.62 -15.17
C ARG A 170 -5.90 2.13 -15.27
N GLN A 171 -6.49 1.34 -14.39
CA GLN A 171 -6.40 -0.11 -14.44
C GLN A 171 -7.49 -0.69 -15.34
N ASN A 172 -7.08 -1.59 -16.23
CA ASN A 172 -7.99 -2.40 -17.03
C ASN A 172 -8.34 -3.74 -16.33
N SER A 173 -7.84 -3.95 -15.10
CA SER A 173 -8.01 -5.19 -14.36
C SER A 173 -7.93 -4.95 -12.86
N GLN A 174 -8.66 -5.77 -12.10
CA GLN A 174 -8.66 -5.81 -10.64
C GLN A 174 -7.97 -7.07 -10.16
N LEU A 175 -7.38 -7.02 -8.98
CA LEU A 175 -6.97 -8.23 -8.25
C LEU A 175 -8.06 -8.61 -7.26
N VAL A 176 -8.49 -9.85 -7.35
CA VAL A 176 -9.34 -10.50 -6.36
C VAL A 176 -8.48 -11.50 -5.60
N SER A 177 -8.42 -11.37 -4.28
CA SER A 177 -7.62 -12.25 -3.44
C SER A 177 -8.45 -12.89 -2.35
N HIS A 178 -8.17 -14.16 -2.08
CA HIS A 178 -8.69 -14.89 -0.94
C HIS A 178 -7.56 -15.53 -0.15
N MET A 179 -7.71 -15.57 1.16
CA MET A 179 -6.79 -16.23 2.08
C MET A 179 -7.45 -17.51 2.59
N VAL A 180 -6.70 -18.62 2.54
CA VAL A 180 -7.11 -19.88 3.18
C VAL A 180 -6.13 -20.15 4.30
N LYS A 181 -6.60 -20.31 5.52
CA LYS A 181 -5.77 -20.54 6.71
C LYS A 181 -5.91 -21.99 7.17
N ILE A 182 -4.79 -22.68 7.23
CA ILE A 182 -4.70 -24.11 7.46
C ILE A 182 -3.92 -24.36 8.76
N CYS A 183 -4.47 -25.12 9.68
CA CYS A 183 -3.78 -25.59 10.87
C CYS A 183 -3.44 -27.09 10.76
N GLY A 184 -2.48 -27.56 11.60
CA GLY A 184 -2.10 -28.98 11.67
C GLY A 184 -1.13 -29.45 10.58
N TYR A 185 -0.70 -28.57 9.68
CA TYR A 185 0.32 -28.85 8.65
C TYR A 185 1.47 -27.85 8.73
N GLY A 186 2.68 -28.33 8.42
CA GLY A 186 3.81 -27.42 8.14
C GLY A 186 3.78 -26.91 6.70
N GLU A 187 4.50 -25.81 6.42
CA GLU A 187 4.53 -25.16 5.10
C GLU A 187 4.90 -26.13 3.98
N SER A 188 5.97 -26.90 4.15
CA SER A 188 6.41 -27.90 3.16
C SER A 188 5.39 -29.00 2.90
N GLN A 189 4.59 -29.38 3.90
CA GLN A 189 3.53 -30.37 3.74
C GLN A 189 2.32 -29.81 2.98
N VAL A 190 2.00 -28.54 3.21
CA VAL A 190 0.95 -27.84 2.45
C VAL A 190 1.40 -27.70 1.00
N GLU A 191 2.63 -27.23 0.75
CA GLU A 191 3.18 -27.05 -0.58
C GLU A 191 3.24 -28.36 -1.37
N ASP A 192 3.70 -29.47 -0.76
CA ASP A 192 3.73 -30.80 -1.40
C ASP A 192 2.32 -31.25 -1.81
N LYS A 193 1.32 -31.02 -0.96
CA LYS A 193 -0.08 -31.39 -1.24
C LYS A 193 -0.73 -30.59 -2.37
N ILE A 194 -0.22 -29.37 -2.68
CA ILE A 194 -0.76 -28.50 -3.73
C ILE A 194 0.24 -28.22 -4.86
N LEU A 195 1.34 -28.97 -4.91
CA LEU A 195 2.41 -28.75 -5.88
C LEU A 195 1.90 -28.78 -7.33
N ASP A 196 0.98 -29.68 -7.64
CA ASP A 196 0.36 -29.79 -8.95
C ASP A 196 -0.50 -28.57 -9.33
N LEU A 197 -1.05 -27.86 -8.34
CA LEU A 197 -1.76 -26.58 -8.53
C LEU A 197 -0.77 -25.44 -8.73
N ILE A 198 0.32 -25.44 -7.94
CA ILE A 198 1.38 -24.43 -8.03
C ILE A 198 2.08 -24.53 -9.40
N ASP A 199 2.44 -25.73 -9.85
CA ASP A 199 3.15 -25.94 -11.12
C ASP A 199 2.30 -25.53 -12.35
N LYS A 200 0.99 -25.65 -12.25
CA LYS A 200 0.06 -25.32 -13.34
C LYS A 200 -0.53 -23.93 -13.24
N GLN A 201 -0.23 -23.20 -12.16
CA GLN A 201 -0.83 -21.90 -11.93
C GLN A 201 -0.48 -20.90 -13.03
N THR A 202 -1.48 -20.13 -13.43
CA THR A 202 -1.32 -18.97 -14.31
C THR A 202 -2.13 -17.80 -13.76
N ASN A 203 -3.41 -18.02 -13.61
CA ASN A 203 -4.39 -17.10 -13.01
C ASN A 203 -5.56 -17.94 -12.50
N PRO A 204 -5.81 -18.03 -11.18
CA PRO A 204 -5.13 -17.29 -10.11
C PRO A 204 -3.72 -17.79 -9.80
N THR A 205 -2.93 -16.93 -9.15
CA THR A 205 -1.66 -17.33 -8.53
C THR A 205 -1.89 -17.84 -7.11
N ILE A 206 -1.02 -18.74 -6.66
CA ILE A 206 -1.04 -19.38 -5.35
C ILE A 206 0.26 -19.04 -4.63
N ALA A 207 0.16 -18.52 -3.41
CA ALA A 207 1.31 -18.25 -2.56
C ALA A 207 1.08 -18.80 -1.15
N THR A 208 2.10 -19.45 -0.59
CA THR A 208 2.09 -20.02 0.77
C THR A 208 2.88 -19.13 1.72
N TYR A 209 2.41 -18.99 2.95
CA TYR A 209 3.07 -18.23 4.02
C TYR A 209 3.01 -19.01 5.32
N ALA A 210 4.17 -19.33 5.89
CA ALA A 210 4.25 -19.91 7.23
C ALA A 210 3.99 -18.83 8.29
N LYS A 211 3.14 -19.15 9.24
CA LYS A 211 2.87 -18.38 10.45
C LYS A 211 3.00 -19.28 11.68
N THR A 212 2.91 -18.70 12.86
CA THR A 212 2.94 -19.49 14.10
C THR A 212 1.69 -20.38 14.16
N ALA A 213 1.91 -21.71 14.16
CA ALA A 213 0.88 -22.76 14.21
C ALA A 213 -0.11 -22.82 13.02
N GLU A 214 0.08 -22.04 11.97
CA GLU A 214 -0.77 -22.06 10.77
C GLU A 214 0.04 -21.86 9.48
N VAL A 215 -0.52 -22.31 8.38
CA VAL A 215 -0.05 -21.98 7.03
C VAL A 215 -1.17 -21.24 6.30
N GLN A 216 -0.83 -20.09 5.74
CA GLN A 216 -1.74 -19.29 4.95
C GLN A 216 -1.50 -19.53 3.47
N VAL A 217 -2.54 -19.84 2.70
CA VAL A 217 -2.50 -19.97 1.25
C VAL A 217 -3.29 -18.81 0.64
N ARG A 218 -2.62 -17.91 -0.07
CA ARG A 218 -3.25 -16.80 -0.77
C ARG A 218 -3.49 -17.19 -2.21
N LEU A 219 -4.73 -17.07 -2.64
CA LEU A 219 -5.15 -17.16 -4.04
C LEU A 219 -5.39 -15.75 -4.57
N THR A 220 -4.74 -15.38 -5.69
CA THR A 220 -4.91 -14.05 -6.28
C THR A 220 -5.20 -14.17 -7.77
N ALA A 221 -6.39 -13.73 -8.17
CA ALA A 221 -6.81 -13.64 -9.57
C ALA A 221 -6.74 -12.20 -10.09
N LYS A 222 -6.25 -12.04 -11.30
CA LYS A 222 -6.32 -10.79 -12.07
C LYS A 222 -7.46 -10.90 -13.08
N ALA A 223 -8.44 -10.00 -12.99
CA ALA A 223 -9.67 -10.07 -13.77
C ALA A 223 -10.20 -8.68 -14.12
N SER A 224 -11.08 -8.60 -15.11
CA SER A 224 -11.71 -7.31 -15.52
C SER A 224 -12.78 -6.88 -14.52
N THR A 225 -13.44 -7.83 -13.87
CA THR A 225 -14.44 -7.60 -12.82
C THR A 225 -14.19 -8.49 -11.62
N ARG A 226 -14.79 -8.14 -10.48
CA ARG A 226 -14.71 -8.95 -9.27
C ARG A 226 -15.33 -10.33 -9.48
N GLU A 227 -16.48 -10.40 -10.16
CA GLU A 227 -17.20 -11.64 -10.45
C GLU A 227 -16.35 -12.60 -11.29
N GLU A 228 -15.62 -12.09 -12.27
CA GLU A 228 -14.68 -12.86 -13.08
C GLU A 228 -13.54 -13.40 -12.20
N GLY A 229 -12.97 -12.56 -11.32
CA GLY A 229 -11.93 -12.95 -10.38
C GLY A 229 -12.38 -14.04 -9.41
N GLU A 230 -13.57 -13.92 -8.84
CA GLU A 230 -14.19 -14.95 -7.98
C GLU A 230 -14.39 -16.27 -8.75
N ALA A 231 -14.84 -16.22 -9.98
CA ALA A 231 -15.02 -17.41 -10.84
C ALA A 231 -13.69 -18.11 -11.15
N LEU A 232 -12.59 -17.37 -11.27
CA LEU A 232 -11.24 -17.93 -11.45
C LEU A 232 -10.70 -18.59 -10.18
N ILE A 233 -10.99 -18.02 -9.01
CA ILE A 233 -10.52 -18.54 -7.71
C ILE A 233 -11.33 -19.77 -7.27
N ALA A 234 -12.63 -19.80 -7.53
CA ALA A 234 -13.53 -20.83 -7.02
C ALA A 234 -13.07 -22.29 -7.27
N PRO A 235 -12.57 -22.70 -8.45
CA PRO A 235 -12.07 -24.05 -8.66
C PRO A 235 -10.87 -24.41 -7.79
N VAL A 236 -9.92 -23.49 -7.62
CA VAL A 236 -8.71 -23.69 -6.81
C VAL A 236 -9.09 -23.76 -5.32
N MET A 237 -10.02 -22.90 -4.90
CA MET A 237 -10.57 -22.91 -3.54
C MET A 237 -11.23 -24.28 -3.24
N ALA A 238 -12.03 -24.80 -4.15
CA ALA A 238 -12.66 -26.13 -4.00
C ALA A 238 -11.64 -27.26 -3.86
N GLU A 239 -10.53 -27.20 -4.62
CA GLU A 239 -9.42 -28.16 -4.50
C GLU A 239 -8.73 -28.05 -3.13
N LEU A 240 -8.51 -26.86 -2.60
CA LEU A 240 -7.95 -26.68 -1.25
C LEU A 240 -8.86 -27.30 -0.19
N PHE A 241 -10.16 -27.03 -0.24
CA PHE A 241 -11.12 -27.66 0.68
C PHE A 241 -11.16 -29.17 0.55
N ALA A 242 -11.07 -29.72 -0.66
CA ALA A 242 -11.03 -31.16 -0.86
C ALA A 242 -9.76 -31.82 -0.28
N ARG A 243 -8.61 -31.13 -0.29
CA ARG A 243 -7.32 -31.67 0.18
C ARG A 243 -7.07 -31.48 1.68
N PHE A 244 -7.60 -30.43 2.28
CA PHE A 244 -7.33 -30.07 3.66
C PHE A 244 -8.53 -30.20 4.58
N GLY A 245 -9.76 -30.16 4.06
CA GLY A 245 -11.01 -30.37 4.82
C GLY A 245 -11.07 -29.53 6.09
N ASP A 246 -11.31 -30.20 7.22
CA ASP A 246 -11.46 -29.58 8.54
C ASP A 246 -10.19 -28.90 9.08
N CYS A 247 -9.04 -29.09 8.42
CA CYS A 247 -7.83 -28.37 8.76
C CYS A 247 -7.84 -26.92 8.27
N ILE A 248 -8.74 -26.55 7.35
CA ILE A 248 -9.02 -25.15 7.01
C ILE A 248 -9.93 -24.59 8.09
N PHE A 249 -9.38 -23.73 8.93
CA PHE A 249 -10.17 -23.17 10.04
C PHE A 249 -10.87 -21.86 9.69
N THR A 250 -10.40 -21.12 8.66
CA THR A 250 -11.07 -19.93 8.15
C THR A 250 -10.56 -19.53 6.77
N THR A 251 -11.40 -18.75 6.06
CA THR A 251 -11.04 -18.02 4.83
C THR A 251 -11.12 -16.50 5.04
N GLU A 252 -11.43 -16.04 6.23
CA GLU A 252 -11.53 -14.64 6.58
C GLU A 252 -10.15 -14.09 6.99
N GLU A 253 -9.79 -12.94 6.45
CA GLU A 253 -8.45 -12.37 6.63
C GLU A 253 -8.19 -11.96 8.08
N ASP A 254 -9.20 -11.42 8.76
CA ASP A 254 -9.09 -10.90 10.13
C ASP A 254 -9.26 -11.95 11.23
N VAL A 255 -9.73 -13.16 10.91
CA VAL A 255 -9.92 -14.23 11.89
C VAL A 255 -8.60 -14.93 12.19
N THR A 256 -8.14 -14.87 13.45
CA THR A 256 -6.95 -15.58 13.92
C THR A 256 -7.29 -17.01 14.38
N LEU A 257 -6.28 -17.86 14.54
CA LEU A 257 -6.48 -19.22 15.04
C LEU A 257 -7.10 -19.22 16.46
N GLU A 258 -6.67 -18.27 17.30
CA GLU A 258 -7.22 -18.12 18.66
C GLU A 258 -8.72 -17.74 18.62
N MET A 259 -9.10 -16.84 17.71
CA MET A 259 -10.53 -16.48 17.53
C MET A 259 -11.34 -17.67 17.07
N ALA A 260 -10.87 -18.39 16.06
CA ALA A 260 -11.57 -19.59 15.57
C ALA A 260 -11.73 -20.67 16.66
N VAL A 261 -10.71 -20.87 17.50
CA VAL A 261 -10.80 -21.81 18.63
C VAL A 261 -11.81 -21.33 19.67
N VAL A 262 -11.84 -20.04 20.01
CA VAL A 262 -12.83 -19.48 20.95
C VAL A 262 -14.25 -19.65 20.41
N ASP A 263 -14.46 -19.39 19.12
CA ASP A 263 -15.78 -19.52 18.48
C ASP A 263 -16.27 -20.97 18.50
N LEU A 264 -15.41 -21.95 18.18
CA LEU A 264 -15.74 -23.37 18.30
C LEU A 264 -16.15 -23.75 19.72
N PHE A 265 -15.44 -23.29 20.75
CA PHE A 265 -15.82 -23.58 22.15
C PHE A 265 -17.11 -22.88 22.56
N THR A 266 -17.43 -21.72 22.00
CA THR A 266 -18.70 -21.02 22.29
C THR A 266 -19.91 -21.66 21.59
N GLU A 267 -19.74 -22.16 20.38
CA GLU A 267 -20.77 -22.90 19.65
C GLU A 267 -21.07 -24.25 20.35
N GLU A 268 -20.04 -25.03 20.70
CA GLU A 268 -20.22 -26.28 21.46
C GLU A 268 -20.79 -26.03 22.86
N ALA A 269 -20.44 -24.94 23.54
CA ALA A 269 -20.99 -24.60 24.85
C ALA A 269 -22.49 -24.24 24.80
N SER A 270 -22.98 -23.74 23.67
CA SER A 270 -24.43 -23.50 23.47
C SER A 270 -25.25 -24.80 23.37
N ASP A 271 -24.62 -25.87 22.87
CA ASP A 271 -25.27 -27.19 22.75
C ASP A 271 -25.22 -28.02 24.06
N TYR A 272 -24.25 -27.76 24.94
CA TYR A 272 -24.02 -28.50 26.18
C TYR A 272 -24.26 -27.74 27.49
N GLY A 273 -24.92 -26.60 27.47
CA GLY A 273 -25.33 -25.83 28.65
C GLY A 273 -24.27 -25.75 29.75
N ASN A 274 -23.49 -24.66 29.78
CA ASN A 274 -22.56 -24.31 30.87
C ASN A 274 -21.23 -25.09 30.98
N CYS A 275 -20.38 -25.06 30.01
CA CYS A 275 -18.94 -25.22 30.23
C CYS A 275 -18.29 -23.82 30.43
N ARG A 276 -17.85 -23.51 31.65
CA ARG A 276 -16.97 -22.36 31.92
C ARG A 276 -15.54 -22.71 31.49
N VAL A 277 -15.07 -22.08 30.46
CA VAL A 277 -13.63 -22.05 30.18
C VAL A 277 -13.02 -21.08 31.19
N LEU A 278 -12.09 -21.57 32.03
CA LEU A 278 -11.30 -20.81 32.99
C LEU A 278 -10.13 -20.08 32.31
#